data_2e1ea0c5e015a3682543a22ce1eedb55
#
_entry.id   2e1ea0c5e015a3682543a22ce1eedb55
#
_cell.length_a   1.000
_cell.length_b   1.000
_cell.length_c   1.000
_cell.angle_alpha   90.00
_cell.angle_beta   90.00
_cell.angle_gamma   90.00
#
_symmetry.space_group_name_H-M   'P 1'
#
loop_
_entity.id
_entity.type
_entity.pdbx_description
1 polymer ?
#
loop_
_entity_poly.entity_id
_entity_poly.type
_entity_poly.pdbx_seq_one_letter_code
_entity_poly.pdbx_strand_id
1 'polypeptide(L)'
;MRSTAPPQVAQDQYDRAEAVVDQIVRFARLMKRAHARFASHSDGVEQATYSLLAVLATEGPQRTTTLAEAVHSDTSTVSRQVGALVRHGLVERQADPADGRACLLAATTTGLASYEHERRTRTRRMADVLDHWSSEDLRTVTELLGRLNTDIETHELITGAATGASTTKGGTR
;
A
#
# COMPACT_ATOMS: atom_id res chain seq x y z
N MET A 1 -24.12 4.19 38.78
CA MET A 1 -23.22 3.96 37.63
C MET A 1 -22.84 2.50 37.66
N ARG A 2 -23.41 1.67 36.78
CA ARG A 2 -23.02 0.25 36.65
C ARG A 2 -21.92 0.19 35.59
N SER A 3 -20.68 -0.04 36.01
CA SER A 3 -19.59 -0.39 35.13
C SER A 3 -19.85 -1.78 34.56
N THR A 4 -20.30 -1.88 33.33
CA THR A 4 -20.47 -3.15 32.63
C THR A 4 -19.11 -3.52 32.07
N ALA A 5 -18.36 -4.34 32.80
CA ALA A 5 -17.17 -4.96 32.23
C ALA A 5 -17.61 -5.78 30.99
N PRO A 6 -16.87 -5.75 29.88
CA PRO A 6 -17.19 -6.57 28.72
C PRO A 6 -17.15 -8.06 29.11
N PRO A 7 -17.98 -8.90 28.47
CA PRO A 7 -17.97 -10.32 28.75
C PRO A 7 -16.56 -10.88 28.51
N GLN A 8 -16.12 -11.81 29.33
CA GLN A 8 -14.74 -12.35 29.38
C GLN A 8 -14.20 -12.79 28.00
N VAL A 9 -15.08 -13.30 27.12
CA VAL A 9 -14.76 -13.67 25.74
C VAL A 9 -14.36 -12.46 24.90
N ALA A 10 -15.02 -11.31 25.10
CA ALA A 10 -14.69 -10.08 24.38
C ALA A 10 -13.33 -9.50 24.82
N GLN A 11 -12.99 -9.66 26.10
CA GLN A 11 -11.69 -9.23 26.62
C GLN A 11 -10.55 -10.10 26.09
N ASP A 12 -10.70 -11.43 26.08
CA ASP A 12 -9.69 -12.35 25.53
C ASP A 12 -9.44 -12.12 24.03
N GLN A 13 -10.50 -11.82 23.26
CA GLN A 13 -10.37 -11.46 21.85
C GLN A 13 -9.67 -10.13 21.67
N TYR A 14 -9.93 -9.15 22.52
CA TYR A 14 -9.27 -7.85 22.50
C TYR A 14 -7.77 -7.98 22.77
N ASP A 15 -7.40 -8.74 23.82
CA ASP A 15 -5.99 -8.96 24.20
C ASP A 15 -5.20 -9.66 23.09
N ARG A 16 -5.83 -10.62 22.39
CA ARG A 16 -5.24 -11.27 21.20
C ARG A 16 -5.08 -10.30 20.03
N ALA A 17 -6.06 -9.44 19.79
CA ALA A 17 -5.97 -8.43 18.75
C ALA A 17 -4.86 -7.40 19.06
N GLU A 18 -4.71 -7.00 20.33
CA GLU A 18 -3.61 -6.13 20.76
C GLU A 18 -2.24 -6.75 20.47
N ALA A 19 -2.06 -8.03 20.76
CA ALA A 19 -0.82 -8.75 20.44
C ALA A 19 -0.53 -8.77 18.93
N VAL A 20 -1.54 -8.91 18.08
CA VAL A 20 -1.39 -8.82 16.62
C VAL A 20 -0.97 -7.41 16.20
N VAL A 21 -1.63 -6.38 16.74
CA VAL A 21 -1.30 -4.97 16.47
C VAL A 21 0.15 -4.67 16.84
N ASP A 22 0.62 -5.13 18.00
CA ASP A 22 2.00 -4.94 18.42
C ASP A 22 3.01 -5.56 17.45
N GLN A 23 2.73 -6.77 16.93
CA GLN A 23 3.60 -7.40 15.94
C GLN A 23 3.59 -6.63 14.60
N ILE A 24 2.44 -6.15 14.16
CA ILE A 24 2.32 -5.32 12.95
C ILE A 24 3.12 -4.01 13.10
N VAL A 25 2.98 -3.32 14.22
CA VAL A 25 3.73 -2.08 14.51
C VAL A 25 5.24 -2.35 14.56
N ARG A 26 5.64 -3.43 15.20
CA ARG A 26 7.05 -3.86 15.25
C ARG A 26 7.59 -4.17 13.84
N PHE A 27 6.84 -4.94 13.06
CA PHE A 27 7.19 -5.27 11.67
C PHE A 27 7.34 -4.01 10.81
N ALA A 28 6.37 -3.09 10.87
CA ALA A 28 6.43 -1.83 10.13
C ALA A 28 7.67 -0.99 10.48
N ARG A 29 8.04 -0.91 11.78
CA ARG A 29 9.27 -0.24 12.23
C ARG A 29 10.53 -0.91 11.70
N LEU A 30 10.58 -2.26 11.70
CA LEU A 30 11.72 -3.01 11.17
C LEU A 30 11.86 -2.81 9.66
N MET A 31 10.74 -2.86 8.92
CA MET A 31 10.73 -2.59 7.47
C MET A 31 11.20 -1.17 7.17
N LYS A 32 10.71 -0.17 7.91
CA LYS A 32 11.17 1.22 7.76
C LYS A 32 12.67 1.36 7.98
N ARG A 33 13.23 0.72 9.01
CA ARG A 33 14.68 0.71 9.27
C ARG A 33 15.48 0.00 8.18
N ALA A 34 14.99 -1.16 7.70
CA ALA A 34 15.60 -1.88 6.60
C ALA A 34 15.63 -1.01 5.33
N HIS A 35 14.51 -0.38 4.98
CA HIS A 35 14.45 0.55 3.86
C HIS A 35 15.42 1.73 4.01
N ALA A 36 15.51 2.36 5.18
CA ALA A 36 16.42 3.48 5.41
C ALA A 36 17.90 3.09 5.23
N ARG A 37 18.29 1.87 5.58
CA ARG A 37 19.65 1.35 5.35
C ARG A 37 19.96 1.11 3.88
N PHE A 38 18.96 0.75 3.08
CA PHE A 38 19.11 0.52 1.64
C PHE A 38 18.94 1.82 0.84
N ALA A 39 18.11 2.76 1.32
CA ALA A 39 17.89 4.07 0.70
C ALA A 39 19.09 5.01 0.81
N SER A 40 20.07 4.75 1.67
CA SER A 40 21.33 5.52 1.70
C SER A 40 22.18 5.33 0.43
N HIS A 41 21.79 4.46 -0.48
CA HIS A 41 22.41 4.24 -1.79
C HIS A 41 21.48 4.55 -2.96
N SER A 42 20.22 4.91 -2.70
CA SER A 42 19.23 5.25 -3.73
C SER A 42 18.31 6.34 -3.20
N ASP A 43 18.13 7.39 -3.98
CA ASP A 43 17.26 8.51 -3.65
C ASP A 43 15.85 8.02 -3.29
N GLY A 44 15.18 8.65 -2.32
CA GLY A 44 13.82 8.29 -1.87
C GLY A 44 12.75 8.24 -2.97
N VAL A 45 13.12 8.60 -4.19
CA VAL A 45 12.41 8.38 -5.45
C VAL A 45 12.13 6.89 -5.70
N GLU A 46 13.02 5.96 -5.29
CA GLU A 46 12.86 4.52 -5.59
C GLU A 46 11.66 3.87 -4.91
N GLN A 47 11.37 4.21 -3.64
CA GLN A 47 10.24 3.60 -2.93
C GLN A 47 8.89 4.05 -3.51
N ALA A 48 8.74 5.34 -3.75
CA ALA A 48 7.54 5.90 -4.36
C ALA A 48 7.38 5.40 -5.81
N THR A 49 8.50 5.33 -6.55
CA THR A 49 8.58 4.76 -7.89
C THR A 49 8.12 3.31 -7.92
N TYR A 50 8.60 2.49 -6.99
CA TYR A 50 8.21 1.08 -6.91
C TYR A 50 6.71 0.91 -6.67
N SER A 51 6.12 1.66 -5.74
CA SER A 51 4.69 1.55 -5.43
C SER A 51 3.81 1.94 -6.62
N LEU A 52 4.16 3.00 -7.33
CA LEU A 52 3.45 3.42 -8.53
C LEU A 52 3.59 2.42 -9.67
N LEU A 53 4.80 1.91 -9.90
CA LEU A 53 5.03 0.88 -10.91
C LEU A 53 4.36 -0.44 -10.55
N ALA A 54 4.25 -0.78 -9.26
CA ALA A 54 3.54 -1.98 -8.81
C ALA A 54 2.06 -1.91 -9.21
N VAL A 55 1.37 -0.80 -8.91
CA VAL A 55 -0.04 -0.62 -9.30
C VAL A 55 -0.18 -0.69 -10.82
N LEU A 56 0.64 0.03 -11.58
CA LEU A 56 0.57 0.03 -13.05
C LEU A 56 0.92 -1.33 -13.67
N ALA A 57 1.74 -2.13 -13.01
CA ALA A 57 2.10 -3.48 -13.48
C ALA A 57 1.01 -4.52 -13.19
N THR A 58 0.27 -4.37 -12.08
CA THR A 58 -0.75 -5.34 -11.65
C THR A 58 -2.15 -4.99 -12.13
N GLU A 59 -2.48 -3.71 -12.19
CA GLU A 59 -3.83 -3.23 -12.51
C GLU A 59 -3.92 -2.62 -13.93
N GLY A 60 -2.77 -2.47 -14.60
CA GLY A 60 -2.70 -1.85 -15.92
C GLY A 60 -2.74 -0.32 -15.89
N PRO A 61 -3.04 0.32 -17.03
CA PRO A 61 -3.07 1.77 -17.16
C PRO A 61 -4.12 2.42 -16.26
N GLN A 62 -3.75 3.49 -15.53
CA GLN A 62 -4.59 4.16 -14.54
C GLN A 62 -4.60 5.68 -14.73
N ARG A 63 -5.68 6.35 -14.32
CA ARG A 63 -5.71 7.81 -14.17
C ARG A 63 -4.89 8.24 -12.96
N THR A 64 -4.36 9.44 -12.98
CA THR A 64 -3.53 9.96 -11.85
C THR A 64 -4.30 9.95 -10.53
N THR A 65 -5.61 10.23 -10.55
CA THR A 65 -6.46 10.21 -9.35
C THR A 65 -6.60 8.82 -8.78
N THR A 66 -6.91 7.82 -9.61
CA THR A 66 -7.02 6.41 -9.21
C THR A 66 -5.68 5.89 -8.68
N LEU A 67 -4.58 6.26 -9.34
CA LEU A 67 -3.24 5.90 -8.90
C LEU A 67 -2.90 6.51 -7.52
N ALA A 68 -3.34 7.75 -7.27
CA ALA A 68 -3.16 8.41 -5.97
C ALA A 68 -3.95 7.73 -4.85
N GLU A 69 -5.18 7.33 -5.13
CA GLU A 69 -6.02 6.54 -4.21
C GLU A 69 -5.36 5.19 -3.89
N ALA A 70 -4.92 4.45 -4.92
CA ALA A 70 -4.30 3.14 -4.75
C ALA A 70 -3.01 3.17 -3.91
N VAL A 71 -2.23 4.28 -3.96
CA VAL A 71 -1.01 4.42 -3.15
C VAL A 71 -1.22 5.24 -1.87
N HIS A 72 -2.46 5.58 -1.53
CA HIS A 72 -2.85 6.39 -0.36
C HIS A 72 -2.04 7.69 -0.24
N SER A 73 -1.94 8.42 -1.35
CA SER A 73 -1.19 9.67 -1.44
C SER A 73 -2.02 10.78 -2.09
N ASP A 74 -1.62 12.03 -1.92
CA ASP A 74 -2.27 13.14 -2.61
C ASP A 74 -1.92 13.17 -4.10
N THR A 75 -2.88 13.60 -4.93
CA THR A 75 -2.75 13.64 -6.39
C THR A 75 -1.58 14.53 -6.85
N SER A 76 -1.25 15.60 -6.09
CA SER A 76 -0.16 16.51 -6.43
C SER A 76 1.21 15.86 -6.24
N THR A 77 1.37 15.09 -5.20
CA THR A 77 2.58 14.28 -4.92
C THR A 77 2.75 13.20 -5.98
N VAL A 78 1.68 12.43 -6.27
CA VAL A 78 1.72 11.40 -7.32
C VAL A 78 2.01 12.01 -8.69
N SER A 79 1.40 13.15 -9.02
CA SER A 79 1.67 13.85 -10.30
C SER A 79 3.15 14.23 -10.46
N ARG A 80 3.82 14.70 -9.39
CA ARG A 80 5.26 15.00 -9.41
C ARG A 80 6.12 13.75 -9.58
N GLN A 81 5.78 12.67 -8.87
CA GLN A 81 6.47 11.38 -8.95
C GLN A 81 6.32 10.77 -10.35
N VAL A 82 5.11 10.76 -10.90
CA VAL A 82 4.82 10.33 -12.28
C VAL A 82 5.62 11.16 -13.28
N GLY A 83 5.72 12.49 -13.08
CA GLY A 83 6.55 13.33 -13.92
C GLY A 83 8.02 12.90 -13.95
N ALA A 84 8.57 12.44 -12.83
CA ALA A 84 9.91 11.85 -12.78
C ALA A 84 9.97 10.52 -13.52
N LEU A 85 9.00 9.61 -13.30
CA LEU A 85 8.93 8.32 -13.99
C LEU A 85 8.84 8.46 -15.51
N VAL A 86 8.07 9.42 -15.99
CA VAL A 86 7.97 9.72 -17.43
C VAL A 86 9.31 10.22 -17.98
N ARG A 87 10.00 11.15 -17.27
CA ARG A 87 11.34 11.60 -17.68
C ARG A 87 12.36 10.47 -17.75
N HIS A 88 12.25 9.48 -16.88
CA HIS A 88 13.12 8.29 -16.88
C HIS A 88 12.64 7.18 -17.84
N GLY A 89 11.57 7.41 -18.60
CA GLY A 89 11.04 6.43 -19.56
C GLY A 89 10.43 5.18 -18.93
N LEU A 90 10.08 5.23 -17.64
CA LEU A 90 9.48 4.09 -16.90
C LEU A 90 7.95 4.08 -17.00
N VAL A 91 7.34 5.24 -17.21
CA VAL A 91 5.90 5.45 -17.40
C VAL A 91 5.69 6.29 -18.64
N GLU A 92 4.63 6.02 -19.37
CA GLU A 92 4.17 6.83 -20.50
C GLU A 92 2.75 7.33 -20.28
N ARG A 93 2.38 8.35 -21.05
CA ARG A 93 1.03 8.92 -21.06
C ARG A 93 0.31 8.42 -22.31
N GLN A 94 -0.86 7.83 -22.12
CA GLN A 94 -1.71 7.35 -23.20
C GLN A 94 -3.04 8.11 -23.17
N ALA A 95 -3.69 8.28 -24.34
CA ALA A 95 -5.04 8.80 -24.40
C ALA A 95 -6.01 7.78 -23.73
N ASP A 96 -6.92 8.28 -22.93
CA ASP A 96 -7.97 7.43 -22.36
C ASP A 96 -8.99 7.09 -23.48
N PRO A 97 -9.18 5.81 -23.82
CA PRO A 97 -10.10 5.41 -24.89
C PRO A 97 -11.56 5.72 -24.56
N ALA A 98 -11.91 5.88 -23.29
CA ALA A 98 -13.26 6.22 -22.84
C ALA A 98 -13.50 7.73 -22.76
N ASP A 99 -12.44 8.54 -22.63
CA ASP A 99 -12.52 9.98 -22.50
C ASP A 99 -11.29 10.62 -23.14
N GLY A 100 -11.42 11.04 -24.39
CA GLY A 100 -10.31 11.64 -25.16
C GLY A 100 -9.71 12.93 -24.56
N ARG A 101 -10.30 13.47 -23.49
CA ARG A 101 -9.75 14.62 -22.73
C ARG A 101 -8.92 14.15 -21.54
N ALA A 102 -9.02 12.89 -21.15
CA ALA A 102 -8.30 12.30 -20.05
C ALA A 102 -7.03 11.59 -20.51
N CYS A 103 -6.10 11.41 -19.58
CA CYS A 103 -4.82 10.74 -19.81
C CYS A 103 -4.68 9.57 -18.85
N LEU A 104 -4.36 8.41 -19.38
CA LEU A 104 -3.93 7.25 -18.63
C LEU A 104 -2.40 7.24 -18.51
N LEU A 105 -1.94 6.73 -17.38
CA LEU A 105 -0.55 6.44 -17.10
C LEU A 105 -0.34 4.95 -17.26
N ALA A 106 0.63 4.55 -18.06
CA ALA A 106 0.97 3.15 -18.29
C ALA A 106 2.45 2.92 -18.01
N ALA A 107 2.79 1.78 -17.41
CA ALA A 107 4.18 1.36 -17.30
C ALA A 107 4.70 0.99 -18.70
N THR A 108 5.87 1.52 -19.06
CA THR A 108 6.56 1.10 -20.28
C THR A 108 7.18 -0.29 -20.11
N THR A 109 7.66 -0.90 -21.19
CA THR A 109 8.44 -2.15 -21.11
C THR A 109 9.65 -2.00 -20.18
N THR A 110 10.33 -0.85 -20.21
CA THR A 110 11.43 -0.53 -19.30
C THR A 110 10.95 -0.40 -17.86
N GLY A 111 9.79 0.24 -17.63
CA GLY A 111 9.18 0.35 -16.32
C GLY A 111 8.80 -1.00 -15.72
N LEU A 112 8.19 -1.87 -16.52
CA LEU A 112 7.86 -3.24 -16.11
C LEU A 112 9.11 -4.06 -15.78
N ALA A 113 10.16 -3.95 -16.58
CA ALA A 113 11.43 -4.62 -16.31
C ALA A 113 12.09 -4.11 -15.02
N SER A 114 12.05 -2.81 -14.77
CA SER A 114 12.55 -2.19 -13.54
C SER A 114 11.75 -2.66 -12.31
N TYR A 115 10.42 -2.67 -12.40
CA TYR A 115 9.54 -3.20 -11.34
C TYR A 115 9.88 -4.67 -11.02
N GLU A 116 10.00 -5.51 -12.04
CA GLU A 116 10.29 -6.94 -11.86
C GLU A 116 11.69 -7.17 -11.27
N HIS A 117 12.70 -6.38 -11.66
CA HIS A 117 14.04 -6.43 -11.08
C HIS A 117 13.99 -6.12 -9.57
N GLU A 118 13.32 -5.05 -9.18
CA GLU A 118 13.14 -4.67 -7.77
C GLU A 118 12.34 -5.71 -7.00
N ARG A 119 11.27 -6.24 -7.58
CA ARG A 119 10.47 -7.32 -6.99
C ARG A 119 11.34 -8.54 -6.67
N ARG A 120 12.15 -8.99 -7.63
CA ARG A 120 13.08 -10.12 -7.44
C ARG A 120 14.13 -9.83 -6.37
N THR A 121 14.67 -8.62 -6.35
CA THR A 121 15.66 -8.20 -5.35
C THR A 121 15.06 -8.23 -3.93
N ARG A 122 13.86 -7.72 -3.77
CA ARG A 122 13.11 -7.77 -2.49
C ARG A 122 12.78 -9.20 -2.07
N THR A 123 12.32 -10.02 -3.04
CA THR A 123 12.03 -11.45 -2.79
C THR A 123 13.28 -12.19 -2.32
N ARG A 124 14.44 -11.97 -2.97
CA ARG A 124 15.69 -12.60 -2.57
C ARG A 124 16.11 -12.22 -1.16
N ARG A 125 16.05 -10.93 -0.82
CA ARG A 125 16.36 -10.46 0.54
C ARG A 125 15.41 -11.06 1.60
N MET A 126 14.13 -11.20 1.25
CA MET A 126 13.17 -11.86 2.15
C MET A 126 13.45 -13.35 2.28
N ALA A 127 13.83 -14.03 1.19
CA ALA A 127 14.24 -15.44 1.23
C ALA A 127 15.44 -15.65 2.17
N ASP A 128 16.44 -14.75 2.14
CA ASP A 128 17.58 -14.81 3.05
C ASP A 128 17.16 -14.67 4.53
N VAL A 129 16.16 -13.83 4.82
CA VAL A 129 15.59 -13.68 6.18
C VAL A 129 14.83 -14.92 6.63
N LEU A 130 14.19 -15.61 5.70
CA LEU A 130 13.31 -16.76 5.94
C LEU A 130 14.01 -18.11 5.72
N ASP A 131 15.31 -18.13 5.49
CA ASP A 131 16.08 -19.34 5.14
C ASP A 131 15.91 -20.50 6.13
N HIS A 132 15.72 -20.20 7.42
CA HIS A 132 15.54 -21.19 8.47
C HIS A 132 14.07 -21.57 8.74
N TRP A 133 13.12 -21.01 7.98
CA TRP A 133 11.69 -21.33 8.14
C TRP A 133 11.35 -22.61 7.38
N SER A 134 10.47 -23.42 7.97
CA SER A 134 9.93 -24.57 7.27
C SER A 134 8.97 -24.15 6.15
N SER A 135 8.78 -25.01 5.15
CA SER A 135 7.79 -24.77 4.09
C SER A 135 6.37 -24.64 4.66
N GLU A 136 6.08 -25.29 5.79
CA GLU A 136 4.79 -25.19 6.47
C GLU A 136 4.60 -23.83 7.14
N ASP A 137 5.64 -23.31 7.81
CA ASP A 137 5.60 -21.95 8.39
C ASP A 137 5.41 -20.91 7.31
N LEU A 138 6.12 -21.03 6.17
CA LEU A 138 5.98 -20.13 5.04
C LEU A 138 4.56 -20.16 4.46
N ARG A 139 3.96 -21.33 4.32
CA ARG A 139 2.58 -21.46 3.86
C ARG A 139 1.62 -20.82 4.87
N THR A 140 1.76 -21.13 6.15
CA THR A 140 0.89 -20.62 7.22
C THR A 140 0.93 -19.11 7.30
N VAL A 141 2.12 -18.48 7.27
CA VAL A 141 2.22 -17.02 7.32
C VAL A 141 1.63 -16.38 6.07
N THR A 142 1.80 -16.99 4.90
CA THR A 142 1.21 -16.50 3.65
C THR A 142 -0.32 -16.51 3.70
N GLU A 143 -0.91 -17.61 4.17
CA GLU A 143 -2.37 -17.76 4.30
C GLU A 143 -2.95 -16.77 5.33
N LEU A 144 -2.31 -16.62 6.49
CA LEU A 144 -2.77 -15.72 7.54
C LEU A 144 -2.65 -14.25 7.14
N LEU A 145 -1.56 -13.86 6.49
CA LEU A 145 -1.39 -12.50 5.97
C LEU A 145 -2.37 -12.22 4.83
N GLY A 146 -2.60 -13.18 3.93
CA GLY A 146 -3.59 -13.04 2.86
C GLY A 146 -4.99 -12.80 3.43
N ARG A 147 -5.41 -13.60 4.42
CA ARG A 147 -6.69 -13.41 5.10
C ARG A 147 -6.78 -12.07 5.81
N LEU A 148 -5.73 -11.68 6.55
CA LEU A 148 -5.70 -10.38 7.24
C LEU A 148 -5.84 -9.21 6.25
N ASN A 149 -5.14 -9.25 5.12
CA ASN A 149 -5.24 -8.22 4.09
C ASN A 149 -6.67 -8.13 3.55
N THR A 150 -7.29 -9.26 3.20
CA THR A 150 -8.69 -9.29 2.73
C THR A 150 -9.66 -8.73 3.78
N ASP A 151 -9.48 -9.11 5.05
CA ASP A 151 -10.33 -8.61 6.14
C ASP A 151 -10.18 -7.09 6.33
N ILE A 152 -8.96 -6.56 6.19
CA ILE A 152 -8.67 -5.12 6.25
C ILE A 152 -9.31 -4.39 5.06
N GLU A 153 -9.17 -4.90 3.84
CA GLU A 153 -9.73 -4.31 2.63
C GLU A 153 -11.27 -4.25 2.66
N THR A 154 -11.90 -5.27 3.26
CA THR A 154 -13.36 -5.36 3.38
C THR A 154 -13.92 -4.58 4.57
N HIS A 155 -13.08 -4.20 5.54
CA HIS A 155 -13.52 -3.51 6.75
C HIS A 155 -13.54 -2.00 6.54
N GLU A 156 -14.73 -1.38 6.58
CA GLU A 156 -14.95 0.06 6.34
C GLU A 156 -14.11 1.01 7.23
N LEU A 157 -13.57 0.51 8.35
CA LEU A 157 -12.77 1.29 9.29
C LEU A 157 -11.41 1.76 8.73
N ILE A 158 -10.90 1.13 7.69
CA ILE A 158 -9.59 1.44 7.10
C ILE A 158 -9.71 2.07 5.72
N THR A 159 -10.82 1.87 5.02
CA THR A 159 -11.07 2.41 3.69
C THR A 159 -11.46 3.90 3.66
N GLY A 160 -11.41 4.61 4.80
CA GLY A 160 -11.60 6.07 4.79
C GLY A 160 -12.98 6.58 4.35
N ALA A 161 -13.98 5.71 4.23
CA ALA A 161 -15.38 6.08 4.01
C ALA A 161 -16.04 6.65 5.27
N ALA A 162 -15.23 7.04 6.25
CA ALA A 162 -15.71 7.70 7.44
C ALA A 162 -15.79 9.21 7.21
N THR A 163 -17.03 9.66 6.94
CA THR A 163 -17.58 10.91 7.45
C THR A 163 -17.17 12.19 6.71
N GLY A 164 -17.66 12.31 5.49
CA GLY A 164 -18.17 13.58 5.01
C GLY A 164 -19.59 13.85 5.50
N ALA A 165 -19.88 13.67 6.78
CA ALA A 165 -21.15 14.15 7.35
C ALA A 165 -21.08 15.66 7.47
N SER A 166 -21.54 16.31 6.41
CA SER A 166 -21.94 17.69 6.28
C SER A 166 -22.58 18.22 7.56
N THR A 167 -21.89 19.09 8.25
CA THR A 167 -22.54 20.06 9.12
C THR A 167 -22.95 21.25 8.26
N THR A 168 -24.08 21.10 7.58
CA THR A 168 -24.84 22.23 7.05
C THR A 168 -25.40 22.98 8.25
N LYS A 169 -24.65 23.94 8.77
CA LYS A 169 -25.18 24.93 9.69
C LYS A 169 -25.90 25.99 8.89
N GLY A 170 -27.22 25.82 8.79
CA GLY A 170 -28.11 26.91 8.43
C GLY A 170 -27.87 28.09 9.35
N GLY A 171 -27.65 29.25 8.79
CA GLY A 171 -27.58 30.55 9.44
C GLY A 171 -28.49 31.47 8.68
N THR A 172 -29.72 31.52 9.14
CA THR A 172 -30.69 32.58 8.84
C THR A 172 -30.21 33.89 9.45
N ARG A 173 -30.02 34.90 8.68
CA ARG A 173 -30.50 36.30 8.79
C ARG A 173 -29.70 37.20 7.90
#